data_9006571a833a836b0f775797b312832b
#
_entry.id   9006571a833a836b0f775797b312832b
#
_cell.length_a   1.000
_cell.length_b   1.000
_cell.length_c   1.000
_cell.angle_alpha   90.00
_cell.angle_beta   90.00
_cell.angle_gamma   90.00
#
_symmetry.space_group_name_H-M   'P 1'
#
loop_
_entity.id
_entity.type
_entity.pdbx_description
1 polymer ?
#
loop_
_entity_poly.entity_id
_entity_poly.type
_entity_poly.pdbx_seq_one_letter_code
_entity_poly.pdbx_strand_id
1 'polypeptide(L)'
;MNDQPFLQFDDLQEYVATRLGSEGWITVYEYTESDRQKIGYYCALVAPDAVSRCLENTSWDLLIGHGMPGFSFYPDGTHRYYRFGDDDGVEPFIIDRDFHGLKPSYKELSEEFRHFHNLYEDRRAGVFIALDDNGDDVEVVRTTPKRVQVRAKYLKDYLAARGMHMLLFFEFDRWSEKSLGELGMEKQDEKRQESDYRYSRWVAPWEGVTNPSRKTFARIIGKKVIKGTENYRPSMGWGRENQQYEDFIIGVDDDGNEVHYTSDEEQLANYFGKNPGSPHYLTPVFFRKSVMAKYYNDPAKYRVEDGHVYCGGYWSLRLDNSHRDYVIVYLGDLGKLSHKEQLYWKSFNVLPDGGVSDVAFRRGILGEWADTDEPALSFKANYERFRDGWRKKHGWDLFKPLKPEDEHYWGTLHVPASENQKEFDDQVMALAKLLVERLNEREVAKYITVGPNEKGIAKFEKYLEAIGFPDRQRFITLLRNLNGLRSGPAHVKGRDYQRAAQHFDLEGKGLSHAISGLLVEATAMLVLLGSFSHQREPAKDDE
;
A
#
# COMPACT_ATOMS: atom_id res chain seq x y z
N MET A 1 26.44 -16.04 33.69
CA MET A 1 25.39 -15.07 34.09
C MET A 1 25.25 -15.18 35.60
N ASN A 2 25.14 -14.08 36.32
CA ASN A 2 24.86 -14.14 37.76
C ASN A 2 23.40 -14.57 37.92
N ASP A 3 23.15 -15.75 38.49
CA ASP A 3 21.82 -16.32 38.63
C ASP A 3 20.93 -15.57 39.64
N GLN A 4 21.53 -14.83 40.56
CA GLN A 4 20.79 -14.14 41.61
C GLN A 4 19.91 -12.99 41.09
N PRO A 5 20.40 -11.99 40.29
CA PRO A 5 19.53 -10.97 39.69
C PRO A 5 18.51 -11.56 38.71
N PHE A 6 18.87 -12.65 38.01
CA PHE A 6 17.96 -13.35 37.10
C PHE A 6 16.76 -13.95 37.87
N LEU A 7 16.99 -14.63 38.98
CA LEU A 7 15.90 -15.21 39.80
C LEU A 7 15.12 -14.15 40.59
N GLN A 8 15.71 -13.01 40.88
CA GLN A 8 15.03 -11.89 41.56
C GLN A 8 14.14 -11.06 40.63
N PHE A 9 14.22 -11.26 39.32
CA PHE A 9 13.47 -10.49 38.32
C PHE A 9 13.73 -8.98 38.38
N ASP A 10 14.92 -8.55 38.74
CA ASP A 10 15.25 -7.14 38.89
C ASP A 10 14.98 -6.36 37.59
N ASP A 11 15.26 -6.99 36.43
CA ASP A 11 14.99 -6.48 35.10
C ASP A 11 13.49 -6.28 34.81
N LEU A 12 12.64 -7.14 35.37
CA LEU A 12 11.20 -7.14 35.08
C LEU A 12 10.41 -6.26 36.04
N GLN A 13 10.83 -6.14 37.29
CA GLN A 13 10.12 -5.32 38.28
C GLN A 13 10.10 -3.84 37.85
N GLU A 14 11.24 -3.30 37.43
CA GLU A 14 11.34 -1.94 36.90
C GLU A 14 10.55 -1.80 35.58
N TYR A 15 10.69 -2.78 34.69
CA TYR A 15 9.97 -2.80 33.41
C TYR A 15 8.46 -2.77 33.59
N VAL A 16 7.88 -3.58 34.47
CA VAL A 16 6.44 -3.59 34.76
C VAL A 16 5.98 -2.24 35.32
N ALA A 17 6.76 -1.65 36.21
CA ALA A 17 6.40 -0.38 36.84
C ALA A 17 6.43 0.79 35.85
N THR A 18 7.42 0.85 34.95
CA THR A 18 7.73 2.06 34.18
C THR A 18 7.47 1.98 32.69
N ARG A 19 7.62 0.81 32.06
CA ARG A 19 7.62 0.66 30.59
C ARG A 19 6.54 -0.22 30.02
N LEU A 20 6.11 -1.26 30.75
CA LEU A 20 5.11 -2.20 30.24
C LEU A 20 3.82 -1.49 29.85
N GLY A 21 3.44 -1.61 28.56
CA GLY A 21 2.29 -0.91 27.97
C GLY A 21 2.58 0.51 27.50
N SER A 22 3.85 0.99 27.61
CA SER A 22 4.28 2.30 27.12
C SER A 22 5.18 2.20 25.87
N GLU A 23 5.56 1.00 25.49
CA GLU A 23 6.39 0.75 24.32
C GLU A 23 5.66 1.05 23.02
N GLY A 24 6.41 1.25 21.93
CA GLY A 24 5.83 1.41 20.58
C GLY A 24 5.07 0.17 20.09
N TRP A 25 5.46 -1.02 20.58
CA TRP A 25 4.81 -2.31 20.34
C TRP A 25 4.48 -2.98 21.66
N ILE A 26 3.21 -3.29 21.89
CA ILE A 26 2.73 -3.96 23.09
C ILE A 26 2.56 -5.45 22.79
N THR A 27 3.22 -6.31 23.54
CA THR A 27 3.01 -7.76 23.49
C THR A 27 1.72 -8.09 24.21
N VAL A 28 0.68 -8.48 23.48
CA VAL A 28 -0.65 -8.81 24.02
C VAL A 28 -0.86 -10.30 24.24
N TYR A 29 -0.04 -11.12 23.58
CA TYR A 29 0.04 -12.57 23.79
C TYR A 29 1.48 -13.02 23.56
N GLU A 30 1.99 -13.87 24.46
CA GLU A 30 3.21 -14.63 24.25
C GLU A 30 3.19 -15.90 25.11
N TYR A 31 3.65 -17.00 24.53
CA TYR A 31 3.99 -18.18 25.28
C TYR A 31 5.27 -18.77 24.72
N THR A 32 6.34 -18.66 25.49
CA THR A 32 7.64 -19.22 25.16
C THR A 32 8.23 -19.94 26.36
N GLU A 33 8.83 -21.06 26.13
CA GLU A 33 9.49 -21.87 27.16
C GLU A 33 10.86 -22.33 26.68
N SER A 34 11.82 -22.28 27.58
CA SER A 34 13.17 -22.79 27.44
C SER A 34 13.59 -23.55 28.71
N ASP A 35 14.76 -24.14 28.72
CA ASP A 35 15.27 -24.89 29.89
C ASP A 35 15.34 -24.05 31.15
N ARG A 36 15.57 -22.73 31.01
CA ARG A 36 15.79 -21.82 32.13
C ARG A 36 14.66 -20.85 32.42
N GLN A 37 13.75 -20.62 31.47
CA GLN A 37 12.64 -19.69 31.67
C GLN A 37 11.41 -20.03 30.86
N LYS A 38 10.26 -19.63 31.39
CA LYS A 38 8.97 -19.54 30.72
C LYS A 38 8.49 -18.10 30.74
N ILE A 39 7.95 -17.64 29.62
CA ILE A 39 7.37 -16.31 29.46
C ILE A 39 5.92 -16.50 28.99
N GLY A 40 4.99 -15.90 29.71
CA GLY A 40 3.58 -15.84 29.36
C GLY A 40 3.06 -14.41 29.39
N TYR A 41 2.42 -13.97 28.31
CA TYR A 41 1.59 -12.77 28.24
C TYR A 41 0.22 -13.13 27.73
N TYR A 42 -0.81 -12.58 28.38
CA TYR A 42 -2.21 -12.71 28.01
C TYR A 42 -2.91 -11.37 28.20
N CYS A 43 -4.08 -11.18 27.60
CA CYS A 43 -4.79 -9.91 27.74
C CYS A 43 -6.31 -10.10 27.68
N ALA A 44 -7.01 -9.13 28.26
CA ALA A 44 -8.45 -8.95 28.11
C ALA A 44 -8.79 -7.47 28.04
N LEU A 45 -9.89 -7.13 27.37
CA LEU A 45 -10.48 -5.79 27.45
C LEU A 45 -11.36 -5.73 28.70
N VAL A 46 -11.27 -4.65 29.46
CA VAL A 46 -11.94 -4.51 30.74
C VAL A 46 -12.66 -3.16 30.81
N ALA A 47 -13.92 -3.19 31.20
CA ALA A 47 -14.67 -1.99 31.48
C ALA A 47 -14.08 -1.24 32.69
N PRO A 48 -14.12 0.10 32.72
CA PRO A 48 -13.48 0.89 33.78
C PRO A 48 -13.93 0.52 35.21
N ASP A 49 -15.20 0.18 35.40
CA ASP A 49 -15.78 -0.22 36.67
C ASP A 49 -15.37 -1.66 37.11
N ALA A 50 -14.94 -2.49 36.16
CA ALA A 50 -14.44 -3.84 36.45
C ALA A 50 -12.93 -3.87 36.76
N VAL A 51 -12.17 -2.79 36.52
CA VAL A 51 -10.70 -2.75 36.66
C VAL A 51 -10.26 -3.16 38.09
N SER A 52 -10.83 -2.57 39.14
CA SER A 52 -10.42 -2.84 40.52
C SER A 52 -10.64 -4.31 40.85
N ARG A 53 -11.82 -4.85 40.55
CA ARG A 53 -12.16 -6.26 40.73
C ARG A 53 -11.18 -7.19 39.99
N CYS A 54 -10.85 -6.84 38.74
CA CYS A 54 -9.95 -7.64 37.94
C CYS A 54 -8.49 -7.57 38.41
N LEU A 55 -8.03 -6.43 38.95
CA LEU A 55 -6.70 -6.30 39.53
C LEU A 55 -6.59 -7.08 40.86
N GLU A 56 -7.62 -7.07 41.69
CA GLU A 56 -7.64 -7.75 42.97
C GLU A 56 -7.72 -9.28 42.82
N ASN A 57 -8.42 -9.77 41.82
CA ASN A 57 -8.50 -11.17 41.51
C ASN A 57 -7.14 -11.72 41.06
N THR A 58 -6.62 -12.71 41.75
CA THR A 58 -5.35 -13.39 41.43
C THR A 58 -5.53 -14.56 40.47
N SER A 59 -6.76 -14.91 40.11
CA SER A 59 -7.08 -15.98 39.17
C SER A 59 -6.71 -15.58 37.73
N TRP A 60 -6.25 -16.56 36.98
CA TRP A 60 -5.98 -16.44 35.55
C TRP A 60 -7.22 -16.67 34.68
N ASP A 61 -8.34 -17.06 35.29
CA ASP A 61 -9.54 -17.47 34.58
C ASP A 61 -10.16 -16.37 33.72
N LEU A 62 -9.87 -15.11 34.03
CA LEU A 62 -10.26 -13.96 33.22
C LEU A 62 -9.59 -13.91 31.84
N LEU A 63 -8.67 -14.85 31.55
CA LEU A 63 -7.69 -14.69 30.49
C LEU A 63 -7.72 -15.76 29.45
N ILE A 64 -8.03 -16.94 29.88
CA ILE A 64 -7.83 -18.13 29.09
C ILE A 64 -9.13 -18.40 28.35
N GLY A 65 -9.14 -18.03 27.06
CA GLY A 65 -9.98 -18.65 26.04
C GLY A 65 -11.49 -18.59 26.22
N HIS A 66 -11.98 -17.95 27.26
CA HIS A 66 -13.43 -17.81 27.52
C HIS A 66 -14.09 -16.77 26.61
N GLY A 67 -13.37 -16.34 25.54
CA GLY A 67 -13.93 -15.45 24.54
C GLY A 67 -14.90 -16.10 23.56
N MET A 68 -15.12 -17.39 23.66
CA MET A 68 -16.07 -18.05 22.76
C MET A 68 -17.50 -17.90 23.27
N PRO A 69 -18.45 -17.62 22.38
CA PRO A 69 -19.87 -17.66 22.71
C PRO A 69 -20.26 -19.04 23.24
N GLY A 70 -21.13 -19.06 24.23
CA GLY A 70 -21.65 -20.28 24.80
C GLY A 70 -23.06 -20.10 25.39
N PHE A 71 -23.64 -21.17 25.87
CA PHE A 71 -24.90 -21.09 26.61
C PHE A 71 -24.99 -22.17 27.69
N SER A 72 -25.75 -21.89 28.72
CA SER A 72 -26.06 -22.83 29.76
C SER A 72 -27.56 -23.03 29.87
N PHE A 73 -27.98 -24.29 30.10
CA PHE A 73 -29.33 -24.62 30.49
C PHE A 73 -29.42 -24.79 32.00
N TYR A 74 -30.48 -24.27 32.59
CA TYR A 74 -30.77 -24.40 34.00
C TYR A 74 -31.86 -25.44 34.26
N PRO A 75 -31.93 -26.05 35.45
CA PRO A 75 -32.93 -27.06 35.79
C PRO A 75 -34.37 -26.56 35.70
N ASP A 76 -34.60 -25.27 35.80
CA ASP A 76 -35.91 -24.62 35.65
C ASP A 76 -36.38 -24.47 34.21
N GLY A 77 -35.57 -24.94 33.21
CA GLY A 77 -35.84 -24.83 31.79
C GLY A 77 -35.42 -23.51 31.17
N THR A 78 -34.83 -22.59 31.92
CA THR A 78 -34.26 -21.36 31.38
C THR A 78 -32.89 -21.61 30.78
N HIS A 79 -32.45 -20.72 29.89
CA HIS A 79 -31.11 -20.75 29.33
C HIS A 79 -30.53 -19.34 29.31
N ARG A 80 -29.22 -19.26 29.41
CA ARG A 80 -28.47 -18.01 29.27
C ARG A 80 -27.40 -18.14 28.18
N TYR A 81 -27.38 -17.19 27.26
CA TYR A 81 -26.34 -17.07 26.25
C TYR A 81 -25.24 -16.14 26.77
N TYR A 82 -24.00 -16.53 26.60
CA TYR A 82 -22.82 -15.77 26.97
C TYR A 82 -22.09 -15.39 25.72
N ARG A 83 -21.88 -14.08 25.51
CA ARG A 83 -21.16 -13.58 24.34
C ARG A 83 -19.66 -13.82 24.47
N PHE A 84 -19.09 -13.59 25.65
CA PHE A 84 -17.66 -13.66 25.92
C PHE A 84 -17.31 -14.39 27.23
N GLY A 85 -18.14 -15.27 27.73
CA GLY A 85 -18.00 -15.92 29.03
C GLY A 85 -18.87 -15.24 30.12
N ASP A 86 -18.63 -15.61 31.36
CA ASP A 86 -19.51 -15.24 32.49
C ASP A 86 -19.15 -13.93 33.17
N ASP A 87 -18.02 -13.32 32.84
CA ASP A 87 -17.53 -12.08 33.44
C ASP A 87 -18.10 -10.83 32.78
N ASP A 88 -19.06 -10.17 33.42
CA ASP A 88 -19.58 -8.90 32.99
C ASP A 88 -18.47 -7.82 32.98
N GLY A 89 -18.35 -7.10 31.87
CA GLY A 89 -17.36 -6.04 31.68
C GLY A 89 -15.96 -6.55 31.31
N VAL A 90 -15.81 -7.83 30.95
CA VAL A 90 -14.55 -8.41 30.45
C VAL A 90 -14.79 -9.00 29.05
N GLU A 91 -13.96 -8.64 28.09
CA GLU A 91 -14.05 -9.11 26.72
C GLU A 91 -12.68 -9.62 26.21
N PRO A 92 -12.65 -10.65 25.37
CA PRO A 92 -11.39 -11.13 24.79
C PRO A 92 -10.89 -10.16 23.74
N PHE A 93 -9.56 -9.98 23.69
CA PHE A 93 -8.88 -9.29 22.59
C PHE A 93 -8.16 -10.28 21.67
N ILE A 94 -7.57 -11.32 22.25
CA ILE A 94 -6.99 -12.47 21.55
C ILE A 94 -7.80 -13.70 21.92
N ILE A 95 -8.29 -14.44 20.92
CA ILE A 95 -9.06 -15.67 21.11
C ILE A 95 -8.18 -16.85 20.70
N ASP A 96 -8.07 -17.83 21.58
CA ASP A 96 -7.37 -19.08 21.27
C ASP A 96 -8.31 -20.03 20.53
N ARG A 97 -7.95 -20.36 19.31
CA ARG A 97 -8.69 -21.31 18.48
C ARG A 97 -7.99 -22.65 18.55
N ASP A 98 -8.56 -23.56 19.31
CA ASP A 98 -8.11 -24.93 19.43
C ASP A 98 -9.09 -25.90 18.74
N PHE A 99 -8.54 -26.88 18.04
CA PHE A 99 -9.29 -27.88 17.29
C PHE A 99 -8.91 -29.29 17.71
N HIS A 100 -8.55 -29.47 18.98
CA HIS A 100 -8.28 -30.78 19.62
C HIS A 100 -7.17 -31.59 18.90
N GLY A 101 -6.20 -30.90 18.30
CA GLY A 101 -5.13 -31.54 17.52
C GLY A 101 -5.53 -32.03 16.12
N LEU A 102 -6.81 -31.95 15.74
CA LEU A 102 -7.29 -32.35 14.41
C LEU A 102 -6.98 -31.32 13.32
N LYS A 103 -6.84 -30.06 13.71
CA LYS A 103 -6.40 -28.94 12.87
C LYS A 103 -5.38 -28.13 13.64
N PRO A 104 -4.50 -27.35 12.95
CA PRO A 104 -3.60 -26.44 13.64
C PRO A 104 -4.35 -25.40 14.48
N SER A 105 -3.95 -25.25 15.73
CA SER A 105 -4.42 -24.17 16.61
C SER A 105 -3.81 -22.85 16.18
N TYR A 106 -4.55 -21.75 16.33
CA TYR A 106 -4.07 -20.39 16.03
C TYR A 106 -4.70 -19.36 16.96
N LYS A 107 -4.10 -18.16 16.98
CA LYS A 107 -4.63 -17.01 17.72
C LYS A 107 -5.42 -16.12 16.78
N GLU A 108 -6.62 -15.75 17.20
CA GLU A 108 -7.51 -14.86 16.47
C GLU A 108 -7.55 -13.51 17.16
N LEU A 109 -7.28 -12.46 16.41
CA LEU A 109 -7.38 -11.09 16.88
C LEU A 109 -8.85 -10.64 16.86
N SER A 110 -9.27 -9.84 17.84
CA SER A 110 -10.60 -9.23 17.87
C SER A 110 -11.01 -8.67 16.50
N GLU A 111 -12.12 -9.18 15.98
CA GLU A 111 -12.65 -8.74 14.69
C GLU A 111 -13.04 -7.25 14.72
N GLU A 112 -13.60 -6.80 15.84
CA GLU A 112 -13.97 -5.40 16.04
C GLU A 112 -12.76 -4.46 15.94
N PHE A 113 -11.61 -4.83 16.53
CA PHE A 113 -10.36 -4.07 16.38
C PHE A 113 -9.90 -4.00 14.93
N ARG A 114 -10.00 -5.12 14.21
CA ARG A 114 -9.63 -5.18 12.78
C ARG A 114 -10.51 -4.26 11.95
N HIS A 115 -11.83 -4.27 12.18
CA HIS A 115 -12.77 -3.41 11.46
C HIS A 115 -12.63 -1.93 11.86
N PHE A 116 -12.41 -1.64 13.14
CA PHE A 116 -12.23 -0.27 13.60
C PHE A 116 -11.08 0.46 12.90
N HIS A 117 -9.98 -0.24 12.66
CA HIS A 117 -8.82 0.31 11.95
C HIS A 117 -8.76 -0.05 10.47
N ASN A 118 -9.77 -0.72 9.92
CA ASN A 118 -9.81 -1.19 8.54
C ASN A 118 -8.53 -1.94 8.12
N LEU A 119 -8.13 -2.95 8.92
CA LEU A 119 -6.86 -3.65 8.73
C LEU A 119 -6.94 -4.70 7.63
N TYR A 120 -5.97 -4.65 6.71
CA TYR A 120 -5.69 -5.73 5.77
C TYR A 120 -4.85 -6.81 6.44
N GLU A 121 -5.23 -8.10 6.27
CA GLU A 121 -4.49 -9.25 6.80
C GLU A 121 -3.57 -9.85 5.74
N ASP A 122 -2.25 -9.71 5.91
CA ASP A 122 -1.28 -10.50 5.17
C ASP A 122 -0.92 -11.78 5.95
N ARG A 123 -1.60 -12.86 5.60
CA ARG A 123 -1.41 -14.18 6.25
C ARG A 123 -0.04 -14.79 6.02
N ARG A 124 0.65 -14.44 4.92
CA ARG A 124 1.99 -14.99 4.62
C ARG A 124 3.03 -14.33 5.48
N ALA A 125 2.95 -13.04 5.64
CA ALA A 125 3.85 -12.26 6.49
C ALA A 125 3.47 -12.36 7.98
N GLY A 126 2.24 -12.75 8.32
CA GLY A 126 1.74 -12.77 9.68
C GLY A 126 1.54 -11.38 10.26
N VAL A 127 1.10 -10.42 9.43
CA VAL A 127 0.90 -9.02 9.83
C VAL A 127 -0.48 -8.53 9.46
N PHE A 128 -0.97 -7.54 10.24
CA PHE A 128 -2.13 -6.75 9.88
C PHE A 128 -1.68 -5.31 9.59
N ILE A 129 -2.15 -4.76 8.50
CA ILE A 129 -1.68 -3.52 7.91
C ILE A 129 -2.83 -2.51 7.84
N ALA A 130 -2.59 -1.28 8.30
CA ALA A 130 -3.40 -0.12 7.98
C ALA A 130 -2.73 0.69 6.85
N LEU A 131 -3.50 1.49 6.13
CA LEU A 131 -2.95 2.48 5.21
C LEU A 131 -2.85 3.84 5.90
N ASP A 132 -1.72 4.52 5.72
CA ASP A 132 -1.56 5.90 6.17
C ASP A 132 -2.18 6.91 5.18
N ASP A 133 -2.06 8.21 5.46
CA ASP A 133 -2.60 9.28 4.61
C ASP A 133 -1.96 9.36 3.22
N ASN A 134 -0.87 8.65 2.98
CA ASN A 134 -0.23 8.52 1.66
C ASN A 134 -0.62 7.22 0.94
N GLY A 135 -1.44 6.37 1.58
CA GLY A 135 -1.70 5.00 1.12
C GLY A 135 -0.48 4.09 1.26
N ASP A 136 0.45 4.40 2.20
CA ASP A 136 1.58 3.53 2.52
C ASP A 136 1.19 2.53 3.60
N ASP A 137 1.77 1.34 3.52
CA ASP A 137 1.54 0.27 4.48
C ASP A 137 2.12 0.60 5.86
N VAL A 138 1.29 0.49 6.88
CA VAL A 138 1.67 0.61 8.29
C VAL A 138 1.36 -0.70 8.99
N GLU A 139 2.38 -1.44 9.41
CA GLU A 139 2.17 -2.61 10.24
C GLU A 139 1.55 -2.21 11.58
N VAL A 140 0.38 -2.77 11.89
CA VAL A 140 -0.36 -2.52 13.14
C VAL A 140 -0.26 -3.70 14.08
N VAL A 141 -0.30 -4.93 13.56
CA VAL A 141 -0.19 -6.16 14.37
C VAL A 141 0.80 -7.11 13.72
N ARG A 142 1.60 -7.77 14.54
CA ARG A 142 2.50 -8.86 14.16
C ARG A 142 2.07 -10.13 14.87
N THR A 143 1.92 -11.20 14.11
CA THR A 143 1.47 -12.48 14.66
C THR A 143 2.46 -13.60 14.33
N THR A 144 2.73 -14.41 15.32
CA THR A 144 3.40 -15.70 15.17
C THR A 144 2.62 -16.73 15.99
N PRO A 145 2.84 -18.03 15.82
CA PRO A 145 2.18 -19.04 16.64
C PRO A 145 2.38 -18.87 18.16
N LYS A 146 3.46 -18.19 18.55
CA LYS A 146 3.85 -18.01 19.96
C LYS A 146 3.71 -16.59 20.49
N ARG A 147 3.47 -15.58 19.60
CA ARG A 147 3.50 -14.18 20.01
C ARG A 147 2.61 -13.32 19.13
N VAL A 148 1.86 -12.41 19.77
CA VAL A 148 1.09 -11.35 19.12
C VAL A 148 1.49 -10.01 19.71
N GLN A 149 1.86 -9.07 18.85
CA GLN A 149 2.22 -7.70 19.21
C GLN A 149 1.35 -6.71 18.48
N VAL A 150 0.93 -5.67 19.15
CA VAL A 150 0.10 -4.60 18.60
C VAL A 150 0.81 -3.25 18.76
N ARG A 151 0.79 -2.43 17.73
CA ARG A 151 1.34 -1.07 17.79
C ARG A 151 0.55 -0.23 18.79
N ALA A 152 1.25 0.35 19.77
CA ALA A 152 0.63 1.00 20.93
C ALA A 152 -0.37 2.09 20.57
N LYS A 153 -0.08 2.92 19.56
CA LYS A 153 -0.99 3.98 19.10
C LYS A 153 -2.36 3.39 18.73
N TYR A 154 -2.39 2.40 17.88
CA TYR A 154 -3.64 1.79 17.40
C TYR A 154 -4.43 1.11 18.51
N LEU A 155 -3.73 0.40 19.39
CA LEU A 155 -4.38 -0.21 20.56
C LEU A 155 -5.01 0.85 21.46
N LYS A 156 -4.26 1.89 21.82
CA LYS A 156 -4.73 2.95 22.73
C LYS A 156 -5.86 3.77 22.13
N ASP A 157 -5.85 4.03 20.83
CA ASP A 157 -6.93 4.72 20.12
C ASP A 157 -8.23 3.89 20.15
N TYR A 158 -8.13 2.58 19.91
CA TYR A 158 -9.28 1.67 20.02
C TYR A 158 -9.84 1.59 21.45
N LEU A 159 -8.96 1.47 22.45
CA LEU A 159 -9.38 1.45 23.87
C LEU A 159 -10.12 2.74 24.24
N ALA A 160 -9.62 3.89 23.80
CA ALA A 160 -10.25 5.19 24.05
C ALA A 160 -11.61 5.30 23.37
N ALA A 161 -11.71 4.89 22.10
CA ALA A 161 -12.98 4.89 21.36
C ALA A 161 -14.05 4.00 22.00
N ARG A 162 -13.62 2.84 22.55
CA ARG A 162 -14.49 1.90 23.25
C ARG A 162 -14.83 2.32 24.69
N GLY A 163 -14.10 3.26 25.27
CA GLY A 163 -14.18 3.58 26.70
C GLY A 163 -13.78 2.39 27.59
N MET A 164 -12.87 1.54 27.11
CA MET A 164 -12.37 0.37 27.82
C MET A 164 -10.87 0.49 28.13
N HIS A 165 -10.38 -0.36 28.99
CA HIS A 165 -8.95 -0.55 29.26
C HIS A 165 -8.53 -1.96 28.83
N MET A 166 -7.24 -2.15 28.59
CA MET A 166 -6.69 -3.50 28.45
C MET A 166 -6.03 -3.90 29.76
N LEU A 167 -6.37 -5.06 30.25
CA LEU A 167 -5.66 -5.71 31.32
C LEU A 167 -4.67 -6.68 30.70
N LEU A 168 -3.40 -6.40 30.87
CA LEU A 168 -2.31 -7.24 30.41
C LEU A 168 -1.82 -8.09 31.58
N PHE A 169 -1.77 -9.38 31.37
CA PHE A 169 -1.28 -10.35 32.34
C PHE A 169 0.10 -10.82 31.94
N PHE A 170 0.93 -11.02 32.90
CA PHE A 170 2.26 -11.56 32.68
C PHE A 170 2.57 -12.64 33.70
N GLU A 171 3.21 -13.71 33.23
CA GLU A 171 3.74 -14.81 34.03
C GLU A 171 5.13 -15.14 33.53
N PHE A 172 6.10 -15.10 34.45
CA PHE A 172 7.46 -15.49 34.15
C PHE A 172 7.95 -16.48 35.18
N ASP A 173 8.41 -17.63 34.71
CA ASP A 173 9.08 -18.63 35.50
C ASP A 173 10.55 -18.65 35.15
N ARG A 174 11.41 -18.76 36.18
CA ARG A 174 12.86 -18.87 35.99
C ARG A 174 13.41 -19.99 36.87
N TRP A 175 14.38 -20.73 36.39
CA TRP A 175 14.99 -21.84 37.08
C TRP A 175 16.51 -21.72 37.13
N SER A 176 17.11 -22.24 38.20
CA SER A 176 18.55 -22.44 38.34
C SER A 176 18.86 -23.88 38.77
N GLU A 177 20.02 -24.36 38.32
CA GLU A 177 20.60 -25.63 38.74
C GLU A 177 21.30 -25.53 40.09
N LYS A 178 21.47 -24.32 40.63
CA LYS A 178 22.02 -24.06 41.98
C LYS A 178 20.90 -23.97 42.98
N SER A 179 21.14 -24.52 44.19
CA SER A 179 20.24 -24.36 45.34
C SER A 179 20.27 -22.91 45.88
N LEU A 180 19.28 -22.55 46.69
CA LEU A 180 19.24 -21.24 47.35
C LEU A 180 20.51 -20.99 48.17
N GLY A 181 21.01 -21.99 48.89
CA GLY A 181 22.25 -21.88 49.66
C GLY A 181 23.49 -21.63 48.81
N GLU A 182 23.63 -22.29 47.65
CA GLU A 182 24.72 -22.05 46.68
C GLU A 182 24.64 -20.68 46.04
N LEU A 183 23.46 -20.08 46.00
CA LEU A 183 23.21 -18.73 45.45
C LEU A 183 23.33 -17.64 46.53
N GLY A 184 23.44 -18.00 47.80
CA GLY A 184 23.37 -17.05 48.90
C GLY A 184 22.01 -16.36 49.05
N MET A 185 20.94 -17.05 48.64
CA MET A 185 19.57 -16.53 48.63
C MET A 185 18.71 -17.26 49.69
N GLU A 186 17.73 -16.53 50.17
CA GLU A 186 16.67 -17.10 51.02
C GLU A 186 15.37 -17.21 50.23
N LYS A 187 14.40 -18.00 50.77
CA LYS A 187 13.05 -18.04 50.24
C LYS A 187 12.42 -16.65 50.31
N GLN A 188 11.80 -16.21 49.22
CA GLN A 188 11.16 -14.91 49.12
C GLN A 188 9.70 -15.06 48.71
N ASP A 189 8.83 -14.20 49.24
CA ASP A 189 7.43 -14.04 48.87
C ASP A 189 7.09 -12.56 49.00
N GLU A 190 6.88 -11.88 47.88
CA GLU A 190 6.63 -10.44 47.81
C GLU A 190 5.37 -10.17 46.99
N LYS A 191 4.58 -9.23 47.47
CA LYS A 191 3.39 -8.74 46.75
C LYS A 191 3.51 -7.23 46.64
N ARG A 192 3.27 -6.72 45.44
CA ARG A 192 3.23 -5.28 45.16
C ARG A 192 1.97 -4.92 44.42
N GLN A 193 1.33 -3.82 44.82
CA GLN A 193 0.13 -3.29 44.20
C GLN A 193 0.19 -1.79 44.13
N GLU A 194 -0.06 -1.26 42.93
CA GLU A 194 -0.21 0.17 42.63
C GLU A 194 -1.56 0.39 41.94
N SER A 195 -1.84 1.61 41.54
CA SER A 195 -3.12 1.96 40.92
C SER A 195 -3.38 1.29 39.56
N ASP A 196 -2.32 0.93 38.84
CA ASP A 196 -2.38 0.41 37.46
C ASP A 196 -1.68 -0.94 37.30
N TYR A 197 -1.09 -1.49 38.33
CA TYR A 197 -0.53 -2.84 38.30
C TYR A 197 -0.54 -3.53 39.65
N ARG A 198 -0.47 -4.85 39.59
CA ARG A 198 -0.27 -5.74 40.75
C ARG A 198 0.57 -6.92 40.31
N TYR A 199 1.51 -7.35 41.19
CA TYR A 199 2.22 -8.61 40.99
C TYR A 199 2.49 -9.32 42.32
N SER A 200 2.69 -10.65 42.22
CA SER A 200 3.29 -11.48 43.28
C SER A 200 4.57 -12.10 42.73
N ARG A 201 5.62 -12.06 43.52
CA ARG A 201 6.91 -12.64 43.18
C ARG A 201 7.36 -13.57 44.32
N TRP A 202 7.82 -14.74 43.95
CA TRP A 202 8.38 -15.67 44.94
C TRP A 202 9.59 -16.40 44.36
N VAL A 203 10.52 -16.76 45.27
CA VAL A 203 11.69 -17.59 45.00
C VAL A 203 11.71 -18.71 46.03
N ALA A 204 11.84 -19.96 45.59
CA ALA A 204 11.75 -21.14 46.45
C ALA A 204 12.62 -22.28 45.90
N PRO A 205 12.95 -23.29 46.73
CA PRO A 205 13.49 -24.54 46.24
C PRO A 205 12.56 -25.17 45.19
N TRP A 206 13.13 -25.79 44.16
CA TRP A 206 12.35 -26.55 43.19
C TRP A 206 12.03 -27.95 43.72
N GLU A 207 10.76 -28.25 43.86
CA GLU A 207 10.25 -29.54 44.39
C GLU A 207 9.56 -30.38 43.27
N GLY A 208 9.66 -29.91 42.00
CA GLY A 208 9.03 -30.62 40.88
C GLY A 208 9.78 -31.86 40.44
N VAL A 209 9.04 -32.85 39.98
CA VAL A 209 9.59 -34.14 39.48
C VAL A 209 10.13 -34.05 38.06
N THR A 210 9.80 -33.00 37.33
CA THR A 210 10.29 -32.74 35.98
C THR A 210 11.62 -31.98 36.00
N ASN A 211 12.58 -32.38 35.21
CA ASN A 211 13.93 -31.79 35.10
C ASN A 211 14.69 -31.78 36.46
N PRO A 212 15.32 -32.90 36.85
CA PRO A 212 15.99 -33.06 38.13
C PRO A 212 17.23 -32.17 38.34
N SER A 213 17.74 -31.51 37.27
CA SER A 213 18.84 -30.55 37.42
C SER A 213 18.38 -29.22 38.04
N ARG A 214 17.11 -28.89 37.99
CA ARG A 214 16.57 -27.67 38.58
C ARG A 214 16.55 -27.79 40.11
N LYS A 215 17.13 -26.81 40.79
CA LYS A 215 17.17 -26.77 42.27
C LYS A 215 16.49 -25.53 42.85
N THR A 216 16.40 -24.44 42.09
CA THR A 216 15.70 -23.23 42.54
C THR A 216 14.71 -22.80 41.47
N PHE A 217 13.55 -22.37 41.92
CA PHE A 217 12.44 -21.85 41.12
C PHE A 217 12.11 -20.43 41.54
N ALA A 218 11.92 -19.55 40.59
CA ALA A 218 11.39 -18.23 40.83
C ALA A 218 10.25 -17.94 39.85
N ARG A 219 9.21 -17.25 40.36
CA ARG A 219 8.06 -16.82 39.55
C ARG A 219 7.68 -15.40 39.91
N ILE A 220 7.35 -14.63 38.88
CA ILE A 220 6.60 -13.39 39.01
C ILE A 220 5.35 -13.49 38.17
N ILE A 221 4.21 -13.18 38.75
CA ILE A 221 2.91 -13.20 38.10
C ILE A 221 2.16 -11.92 38.44
N GLY A 222 1.57 -11.29 37.44
CA GLY A 222 0.89 -10.02 37.70
C GLY A 222 0.02 -9.53 36.56
N LYS A 223 -0.48 -8.33 36.76
CA LYS A 223 -1.41 -7.64 35.87
C LYS A 223 -1.00 -6.18 35.75
N LYS A 224 -1.17 -5.62 34.54
CA LYS A 224 -0.96 -4.19 34.24
C LYS A 224 -2.15 -3.66 33.46
N VAL A 225 -2.64 -2.50 33.86
CA VAL A 225 -3.71 -1.78 33.15
C VAL A 225 -3.10 -0.89 32.09
N ILE A 226 -3.53 -1.02 30.85
CA ILE A 226 -3.19 -0.13 29.76
C ILE A 226 -4.44 0.68 29.43
N LYS A 227 -4.33 2.00 29.57
CA LYS A 227 -5.41 2.94 29.28
C LYS A 227 -5.39 3.39 27.82
N GLY A 228 -6.53 3.80 27.31
CA GLY A 228 -6.65 4.45 26.00
C GLY A 228 -5.97 5.81 25.95
N THR A 229 -5.84 6.36 24.74
CA THR A 229 -5.33 7.70 24.50
C THR A 229 -6.18 8.74 25.22
N GLU A 230 -5.55 9.60 26.00
CA GLU A 230 -6.26 10.73 26.66
C GLU A 230 -6.73 11.71 25.59
N ASN A 231 -7.95 12.25 25.78
CA ASN A 231 -8.58 13.21 24.87
C ASN A 231 -8.66 12.71 23.41
N TYR A 232 -8.79 11.40 23.20
CA TYR A 232 -8.96 10.82 21.89
C TYR A 232 -10.16 11.47 21.16
N ARG A 233 -9.90 12.02 19.99
CA ARG A 233 -10.93 12.50 19.07
C ARG A 233 -10.83 11.69 17.80
N PRO A 234 -11.87 10.92 17.45
CA PRO A 234 -11.86 10.21 16.16
C PRO A 234 -11.84 11.25 15.04
N SER A 235 -10.98 11.04 14.06
CA SER A 235 -11.04 11.80 12.82
C SER A 235 -12.39 11.51 12.16
N MET A 236 -13.25 12.52 12.08
CA MET A 236 -14.61 12.37 11.52
C MET A 236 -14.59 12.23 9.98
N GLY A 237 -13.43 12.03 9.37
CA GLY A 237 -13.27 11.85 7.91
C GLY A 237 -13.49 13.13 7.08
N TRP A 238 -13.88 14.24 7.70
CA TRP A 238 -14.21 15.52 7.07
C TRP A 238 -13.32 16.67 7.56
N GLY A 239 -12.08 16.41 7.82
CA GLY A 239 -11.10 17.40 8.22
C GLY A 239 -9.88 16.71 8.80
N ARG A 240 -8.72 16.97 8.23
CA ARG A 240 -7.45 16.50 8.77
C ARG A 240 -7.10 17.40 9.95
N GLU A 241 -7.43 16.99 11.16
CA GLU A 241 -6.91 17.65 12.37
C GLU A 241 -5.38 17.63 12.29
N ASN A 242 -4.75 18.81 12.33
CA ASN A 242 -3.30 19.03 12.19
C ASN A 242 -2.72 18.84 10.78
N GLN A 243 -3.47 19.14 9.72
CA GLN A 243 -2.88 19.20 8.38
C GLN A 243 -1.80 20.30 8.35
N GLN A 244 -0.61 19.93 7.91
CA GLN A 244 0.47 20.87 7.62
C GLN A 244 0.43 21.23 6.14
N TYR A 245 0.68 22.49 5.86
CA TYR A 245 0.66 23.04 4.51
C TYR A 245 2.03 23.56 4.14
N GLU A 246 2.43 23.38 2.88
CA GLU A 246 3.67 23.88 2.34
C GLU A 246 3.44 25.11 1.47
N ASP A 247 4.46 25.97 1.47
CA ASP A 247 4.50 27.11 0.56
C ASP A 247 5.15 26.69 -0.76
N PHE A 248 4.54 27.13 -1.86
CA PHE A 248 5.01 26.85 -3.22
C PHE A 248 5.35 28.15 -3.95
N ILE A 249 6.33 28.10 -4.87
CA ILE A 249 6.66 29.20 -5.78
C ILE A 249 5.46 29.40 -6.72
N ILE A 250 4.87 30.57 -6.71
CA ILE A 250 3.71 30.94 -7.53
C ILE A 250 4.02 32.04 -8.55
N GLY A 251 5.17 32.66 -8.48
CA GLY A 251 5.57 33.75 -9.36
C GLY A 251 6.88 34.39 -8.96
N VAL A 252 7.14 35.55 -9.54
CA VAL A 252 8.22 36.47 -9.17
C VAL A 252 7.64 37.86 -8.89
N ASP A 253 8.27 38.59 -7.98
CA ASP A 253 7.96 39.99 -7.71
C ASP A 253 8.61 40.94 -8.74
N ASP A 254 8.37 42.24 -8.60
CA ASP A 254 8.93 43.25 -9.48
C ASP A 254 10.46 43.35 -9.43
N ASP A 255 11.07 42.84 -8.36
CA ASP A 255 12.52 42.79 -8.16
C ASP A 255 13.15 41.47 -8.66
N GLY A 256 12.31 40.52 -9.12
CA GLY A 256 12.74 39.22 -9.66
C GLY A 256 12.94 38.15 -8.56
N ASN A 257 12.49 38.37 -7.33
CA ASN A 257 12.53 37.37 -6.27
C ASN A 257 11.35 36.41 -6.39
N GLU A 258 11.56 35.16 -5.97
CA GLU A 258 10.51 34.16 -5.94
C GLU A 258 9.39 34.55 -4.95
N VAL A 259 8.16 34.52 -5.42
CA VAL A 259 6.97 34.69 -4.59
C VAL A 259 6.45 33.32 -4.18
N HIS A 260 6.47 33.05 -2.87
CA HIS A 260 5.96 31.83 -2.27
C HIS A 260 4.61 32.09 -1.60
N TYR A 261 3.70 31.13 -1.68
CA TYR A 261 2.43 31.20 -0.96
C TYR A 261 1.97 29.82 -0.53
N THR A 262 1.24 29.79 0.60
CA THR A 262 0.74 28.56 1.21
C THR A 262 -0.34 27.89 0.36
N SER A 263 -0.34 26.54 0.41
CA SER A 263 -1.41 25.72 -0.18
C SER A 263 -2.64 25.57 0.73
N ASP A 264 -2.67 26.23 1.90
CA ASP A 264 -3.80 26.22 2.83
C ASP A 264 -5.01 26.92 2.20
N GLU A 265 -6.07 26.16 1.87
CA GLU A 265 -7.29 26.69 1.25
C GLU A 265 -7.99 27.74 2.12
N GLU A 266 -7.76 27.71 3.45
CA GLU A 266 -8.32 28.70 4.36
C GLU A 266 -7.69 30.09 4.16
N GLN A 267 -6.49 30.18 3.59
CA GLN A 267 -5.76 31.41 3.32
C GLN A 267 -5.86 31.87 1.86
N LEU A 268 -6.43 31.05 0.98
CA LEU A 268 -6.56 31.34 -0.44
C LEU A 268 -7.85 32.13 -0.76
N ALA A 269 -7.78 32.99 -1.79
CA ALA A 269 -8.96 33.57 -2.38
C ALA A 269 -9.77 32.54 -3.17
N ASN A 270 -11.09 32.72 -3.21
CA ASN A 270 -11.98 31.88 -4.00
C ASN A 270 -13.08 32.70 -4.68
N TYR A 271 -13.86 32.07 -5.56
CA TYR A 271 -14.98 32.73 -6.27
C TYR A 271 -16.14 33.19 -5.36
N PHE A 272 -16.17 32.76 -4.10
CA PHE A 272 -17.18 33.15 -3.13
C PHE A 272 -16.77 34.37 -2.28
N GLY A 273 -15.64 35.01 -2.63
CA GLY A 273 -15.18 36.25 -1.99
C GLY A 273 -14.38 36.04 -0.70
N LYS A 274 -13.90 34.82 -0.41
CA LYS A 274 -13.01 34.58 0.71
C LYS A 274 -11.61 35.17 0.40
N ASN A 275 -10.98 35.78 1.41
CA ASN A 275 -9.63 36.34 1.38
C ASN A 275 -9.35 37.24 0.14
N PRO A 276 -10.12 38.27 -0.16
CA PRO A 276 -9.91 39.13 -1.31
C PRO A 276 -8.52 39.78 -1.20
N GLY A 277 -7.67 39.61 -2.18
CA GLY A 277 -6.29 40.11 -2.18
C GLY A 277 -5.21 39.03 -1.96
N SER A 278 -5.59 37.83 -1.52
CA SER A 278 -4.71 36.65 -1.52
C SER A 278 -4.66 36.00 -2.90
N PRO A 279 -3.62 35.21 -3.19
CA PRO A 279 -3.60 34.33 -4.37
C PRO A 279 -4.85 33.44 -4.41
N HIS A 280 -5.36 33.25 -5.62
CA HIS A 280 -6.58 32.46 -5.80
C HIS A 280 -6.30 30.96 -5.64
N TYR A 281 -7.29 30.17 -5.19
CA TYR A 281 -7.24 28.72 -5.12
C TYR A 281 -6.74 28.07 -6.43
N LEU A 282 -7.15 28.60 -7.59
CA LEU A 282 -6.75 28.15 -8.91
C LEU A 282 -5.45 28.80 -9.42
N THR A 283 -4.60 29.35 -8.56
CA THR A 283 -3.26 29.80 -8.97
C THR A 283 -2.46 28.62 -9.46
N PRO A 284 -1.96 28.63 -10.72
CA PRO A 284 -1.18 27.54 -11.27
C PRO A 284 0.22 27.49 -10.66
N VAL A 285 0.65 26.32 -10.25
CA VAL A 285 1.97 26.02 -9.69
C VAL A 285 2.66 25.05 -10.62
N PHE A 286 3.91 25.35 -10.99
CA PHE A 286 4.66 24.65 -12.03
C PHE A 286 5.68 23.67 -11.44
N PHE A 287 5.76 22.49 -12.03
CA PHE A 287 6.65 21.43 -11.59
C PHE A 287 7.40 20.81 -12.77
N ARG A 288 8.65 20.42 -12.55
CA ARG A 288 9.39 19.63 -13.54
C ARG A 288 8.64 18.32 -13.81
N LYS A 289 8.58 17.88 -15.06
CA LYS A 289 7.90 16.62 -15.46
C LYS A 289 8.37 15.38 -14.69
N SER A 290 9.61 15.37 -14.21
CA SER A 290 10.16 14.30 -13.40
C SER A 290 9.41 14.05 -12.08
N VAL A 291 8.54 14.97 -11.62
CA VAL A 291 7.62 14.76 -10.50
C VAL A 291 6.71 13.55 -10.74
N MET A 292 6.38 13.25 -11.99
CA MET A 292 5.50 12.13 -12.36
C MET A 292 6.18 10.76 -12.28
N ALA A 293 7.51 10.70 -12.22
CA ALA A 293 8.26 9.44 -12.21
C ALA A 293 7.85 8.50 -11.06
N LYS A 294 7.61 9.04 -9.86
CA LYS A 294 7.11 8.28 -8.70
C LYS A 294 5.83 7.51 -9.05
N TYR A 295 4.90 8.16 -9.71
CA TYR A 295 3.57 7.62 -10.00
C TYR A 295 3.60 6.57 -11.11
N TYR A 296 4.44 6.77 -12.12
CA TYR A 296 4.63 5.78 -13.18
C TYR A 296 5.42 4.55 -12.72
N ASN A 297 6.35 4.72 -11.77
CA ASN A 297 7.20 3.63 -11.29
C ASN A 297 6.48 2.66 -10.35
N ASP A 298 5.30 3.01 -9.83
CA ASP A 298 4.50 2.17 -8.96
C ASP A 298 3.04 2.09 -9.44
N PRO A 299 2.77 1.38 -10.55
CA PRO A 299 1.43 1.27 -11.13
C PRO A 299 0.48 0.39 -10.29
N ALA A 300 1.00 -0.34 -9.29
CA ALA A 300 0.17 -1.09 -8.35
C ALA A 300 -0.55 -0.16 -7.37
N LYS A 301 0.09 0.97 -7.02
CA LYS A 301 -0.42 1.96 -6.09
C LYS A 301 -1.05 3.15 -6.81
N TYR A 302 -0.45 3.61 -7.92
CA TYR A 302 -0.83 4.84 -8.61
C TYR A 302 -1.35 4.58 -10.02
N ARG A 303 -2.30 5.39 -10.43
CA ARG A 303 -2.79 5.43 -11.81
C ARG A 303 -2.72 6.86 -12.32
N VAL A 304 -2.00 7.05 -13.44
CA VAL A 304 -1.88 8.35 -14.13
C VAL A 304 -2.78 8.34 -15.34
N GLU A 305 -3.68 9.31 -15.38
CA GLU A 305 -4.59 9.56 -16.49
C GLU A 305 -4.38 10.99 -17.03
N ASP A 306 -5.05 11.30 -18.13
CA ASP A 306 -5.10 12.64 -18.66
C ASP A 306 -5.79 13.59 -17.67
N GLY A 307 -5.02 14.53 -17.13
CA GLY A 307 -5.47 15.52 -16.18
C GLY A 307 -5.60 15.05 -14.72
N HIS A 308 -5.22 13.81 -14.41
CA HIS A 308 -5.34 13.29 -13.04
C HIS A 308 -4.26 12.27 -12.67
N VAL A 309 -3.90 12.24 -11.40
CA VAL A 309 -3.20 11.13 -10.76
C VAL A 309 -4.05 10.62 -9.60
N TYR A 310 -4.12 9.29 -9.44
CA TYR A 310 -4.88 8.61 -8.40
C TYR A 310 -3.95 7.73 -7.56
N CYS A 311 -4.16 7.70 -6.26
CA CYS A 311 -3.60 6.71 -5.36
C CYS A 311 -4.72 5.73 -4.98
N GLY A 312 -4.90 4.66 -5.76
CA GLY A 312 -6.03 3.77 -5.63
C GLY A 312 -7.37 4.54 -5.62
N GLY A 313 -8.21 4.25 -4.61
CA GLY A 313 -9.42 5.03 -4.28
C GLY A 313 -9.21 6.00 -3.11
N TYR A 314 -7.96 6.19 -2.66
CA TYR A 314 -7.64 6.90 -1.43
C TYR A 314 -7.60 8.42 -1.60
N TRP A 315 -6.88 8.89 -2.61
CA TRP A 315 -6.86 10.30 -3.02
C TRP A 315 -6.64 10.44 -4.53
N SER A 316 -6.98 11.60 -5.04
CA SER A 316 -6.67 12.01 -6.41
C SER A 316 -6.21 13.45 -6.46
N LEU A 317 -5.35 13.75 -7.42
CA LEU A 317 -4.87 15.09 -7.69
C LEU A 317 -5.18 15.45 -9.13
N ARG A 318 -5.91 16.54 -9.33
CA ARG A 318 -6.12 17.15 -10.63
C ARG A 318 -4.86 17.92 -11.03
N LEU A 319 -4.42 17.75 -12.27
CA LEU A 319 -3.22 18.39 -12.79
C LEU A 319 -3.31 18.59 -14.30
N ASP A 320 -2.45 19.42 -14.86
CA ASP A 320 -2.21 19.53 -16.28
C ASP A 320 -0.90 18.82 -16.62
N ASN A 321 -1.00 17.59 -17.14
CA ASN A 321 0.13 16.79 -17.62
C ASN A 321 0.24 16.80 -19.16
N SER A 322 -0.57 17.61 -19.83
CA SER A 322 -0.50 17.85 -21.27
C SER A 322 0.44 19.02 -21.65
N HIS A 323 0.89 19.81 -20.66
CA HIS A 323 1.87 20.87 -20.93
C HIS A 323 3.19 20.28 -21.44
N ARG A 324 3.84 20.96 -22.42
CA ARG A 324 5.04 20.44 -23.10
C ARG A 324 6.20 20.19 -22.14
N ASP A 325 6.48 21.12 -21.23
CA ASP A 325 7.72 21.16 -20.46
C ASP A 325 7.48 20.94 -18.96
N TYR A 326 6.25 21.12 -18.48
CA TYR A 326 5.91 21.11 -17.05
C TYR A 326 4.71 20.21 -16.74
N VAL A 327 4.54 19.94 -15.47
CA VAL A 327 3.26 19.52 -14.89
C VAL A 327 2.75 20.69 -14.06
N ILE A 328 1.48 21.03 -14.20
CA ILE A 328 0.89 22.18 -13.51
C ILE A 328 -0.23 21.70 -12.62
N VAL A 329 -0.24 22.17 -11.38
CA VAL A 329 -1.27 21.87 -10.38
C VAL A 329 -1.78 23.18 -9.77
N TYR A 330 -3.06 23.25 -9.45
CA TYR A 330 -3.59 24.39 -8.75
C TYR A 330 -3.18 24.41 -7.29
N LEU A 331 -2.81 25.58 -6.76
CA LEU A 331 -2.28 25.76 -5.41
C LEU A 331 -3.17 25.16 -4.33
N GLY A 332 -4.48 25.38 -4.40
CA GLY A 332 -5.42 24.80 -3.44
C GLY A 332 -5.61 23.29 -3.55
N ASP A 333 -5.37 22.70 -4.72
CA ASP A 333 -5.41 21.24 -4.88
C ASP A 333 -4.19 20.56 -4.25
N LEU A 334 -3.02 21.22 -4.22
CA LEU A 334 -1.83 20.76 -3.49
C LEU A 334 -2.11 20.65 -1.99
N GLY A 335 -2.86 21.59 -1.41
CA GLY A 335 -3.25 21.57 0.00
C GLY A 335 -4.13 20.38 0.41
N LYS A 336 -4.74 19.68 -0.53
CA LYS A 336 -5.51 18.45 -0.27
C LYS A 336 -4.62 17.20 -0.11
N LEU A 337 -3.36 17.28 -0.50
CA LEU A 337 -2.41 16.19 -0.35
C LEU A 337 -1.93 16.10 1.11
N SER A 338 -1.46 14.94 1.52
CA SER A 338 -0.76 14.79 2.79
C SER A 338 0.51 15.66 2.82
N HIS A 339 0.97 16.07 3.99
CA HIS A 339 2.18 16.88 4.12
C HIS A 339 3.41 16.24 3.45
N LYS A 340 3.58 14.93 3.61
CA LYS A 340 4.66 14.17 2.96
C LYS A 340 4.59 14.28 1.42
N GLU A 341 3.39 14.23 0.88
CA GLU A 341 3.18 14.37 -0.56
C GLU A 341 3.41 15.80 -1.04
N GLN A 342 2.98 16.81 -0.26
CA GLN A 342 3.28 18.21 -0.55
C GLN A 342 4.79 18.48 -0.58
N LEU A 343 5.56 17.92 0.37
CA LEU A 343 7.02 18.01 0.38
C LEU A 343 7.66 17.36 -0.85
N TYR A 344 7.13 16.23 -1.30
CA TYR A 344 7.58 15.59 -2.53
C TYR A 344 7.37 16.52 -3.73
N TRP A 345 6.15 17.07 -3.93
CA TRP A 345 5.85 17.99 -5.00
C TRP A 345 6.73 19.26 -4.91
N LYS A 346 6.92 19.82 -3.72
CA LYS A 346 7.77 21.00 -3.49
C LYS A 346 9.20 20.82 -4.00
N SER A 347 9.74 19.62 -3.92
CA SER A 347 11.11 19.34 -4.42
C SER A 347 11.25 19.47 -5.96
N PHE A 348 10.15 19.47 -6.69
CA PHE A 348 10.10 19.65 -8.13
C PHE A 348 9.53 21.00 -8.57
N ASN A 349 9.11 21.85 -7.61
CA ASN A 349 8.54 23.15 -7.91
C ASN A 349 9.54 24.05 -8.60
N VAL A 350 9.09 24.80 -9.60
CA VAL A 350 9.89 25.72 -10.39
C VAL A 350 9.13 27.01 -10.62
N LEU A 351 9.82 28.04 -11.04
CA LEU A 351 9.20 29.30 -11.44
C LEU A 351 8.20 29.06 -12.58
N PRO A 352 7.04 29.74 -12.57
CA PRO A 352 6.12 29.74 -13.69
C PRO A 352 6.79 30.23 -14.96
N ASP A 353 6.63 29.46 -16.05
CA ASP A 353 7.09 29.82 -17.39
C ASP A 353 5.97 29.55 -18.40
N GLY A 354 5.29 30.60 -18.81
CA GLY A 354 4.10 30.52 -19.65
C GLY A 354 2.78 30.38 -18.87
N GLY A 355 1.81 29.74 -19.48
CA GLY A 355 0.48 29.48 -18.95
C GLY A 355 0.17 27.97 -18.84
N VAL A 356 -1.04 27.64 -18.44
CA VAL A 356 -1.57 26.26 -18.52
C VAL A 356 -1.66 25.83 -19.99
N SER A 357 -1.62 24.51 -20.25
CA SER A 357 -1.77 24.00 -21.61
C SER A 357 -3.12 24.41 -22.24
N ASP A 358 -3.17 24.48 -23.58
CA ASP A 358 -4.43 24.75 -24.30
C ASP A 358 -5.52 23.73 -23.92
N VAL A 359 -5.13 22.47 -23.76
CA VAL A 359 -6.00 21.38 -23.32
C VAL A 359 -6.59 21.67 -21.94
N ALA A 360 -5.76 22.05 -20.96
CA ALA A 360 -6.21 22.36 -19.61
C ALA A 360 -7.06 23.64 -19.57
N PHE A 361 -6.70 24.66 -20.36
CA PHE A 361 -7.47 25.89 -20.48
C PHE A 361 -8.86 25.63 -21.06
N ARG A 362 -8.98 24.91 -22.16
CA ARG A 362 -10.25 24.58 -22.80
C ARG A 362 -11.15 23.77 -21.87
N ARG A 363 -10.62 22.75 -21.19
CA ARG A 363 -11.38 21.91 -20.26
C ARG A 363 -11.76 22.62 -18.98
N GLY A 364 -10.80 23.33 -18.39
CA GLY A 364 -10.95 23.93 -17.05
C GLY A 364 -11.67 25.28 -17.04
N ILE A 365 -11.48 26.10 -18.08
CA ILE A 365 -11.99 27.48 -18.15
C ILE A 365 -13.16 27.57 -19.12
N LEU A 366 -13.04 26.98 -20.32
CA LEU A 366 -14.09 27.08 -21.34
C LEU A 366 -15.15 25.99 -21.23
N GLY A 367 -14.90 24.92 -20.45
CA GLY A 367 -15.80 23.76 -20.36
C GLY A 367 -15.92 22.96 -21.66
N GLU A 368 -14.93 23.06 -22.55
CA GLU A 368 -14.90 22.39 -23.84
C GLU A 368 -14.21 21.04 -23.75
N TRP A 369 -14.63 20.11 -24.60
CA TRP A 369 -13.92 18.85 -24.77
C TRP A 369 -12.62 19.08 -25.57
N ALA A 370 -11.48 18.58 -25.07
CA ALA A 370 -10.20 18.59 -25.76
C ALA A 370 -9.44 17.27 -25.48
N ASP A 371 -8.89 16.67 -26.55
CA ASP A 371 -8.00 15.52 -26.41
C ASP A 371 -6.60 16.00 -25.99
N THR A 372 -5.84 15.12 -25.33
CA THR A 372 -4.47 15.42 -24.91
C THR A 372 -3.49 15.33 -26.06
N ASP A 373 -2.50 16.24 -26.08
CA ASP A 373 -1.36 16.22 -27.01
C ASP A 373 -0.16 15.43 -26.44
N GLU A 374 -0.24 14.98 -25.18
CA GLU A 374 0.82 14.17 -24.59
C GLU A 374 0.83 12.78 -25.24
N PRO A 375 1.98 12.34 -25.82
CA PRO A 375 2.03 11.17 -26.70
C PRO A 375 1.57 9.87 -26.03
N ALA A 376 1.93 9.61 -24.77
CA ALA A 376 1.55 8.37 -24.11
C ALA A 376 0.08 8.35 -23.72
N LEU A 377 -0.48 9.46 -23.26
CA LEU A 377 -1.89 9.58 -22.91
C LEU A 377 -2.76 9.52 -24.19
N SER A 378 -2.33 10.20 -25.25
CA SER A 378 -2.97 10.13 -26.57
C SER A 378 -2.96 8.70 -27.13
N PHE A 379 -1.82 8.00 -27.03
CA PHE A 379 -1.72 6.59 -27.42
C PHE A 379 -2.69 5.71 -26.63
N LYS A 380 -2.71 5.81 -25.30
CA LYS A 380 -3.59 5.03 -24.46
C LYS A 380 -5.07 5.22 -24.83
N ALA A 381 -5.50 6.47 -24.96
CA ALA A 381 -6.87 6.80 -25.33
C ALA A 381 -7.26 6.24 -26.73
N ASN A 382 -6.36 6.34 -27.72
CA ASN A 382 -6.59 5.83 -29.06
C ASN A 382 -6.49 4.29 -29.11
N TYR A 383 -5.65 3.66 -28.30
CA TYR A 383 -5.55 2.20 -28.21
C TYR A 383 -6.87 1.58 -27.68
N GLU A 384 -7.46 2.15 -26.64
CA GLU A 384 -8.74 1.71 -26.10
C GLU A 384 -9.87 1.92 -27.12
N ARG A 385 -9.98 3.11 -27.72
CA ARG A 385 -10.95 3.39 -28.79
C ARG A 385 -10.82 2.41 -29.97
N PHE A 386 -9.58 2.16 -30.39
CA PHE A 386 -9.28 1.21 -31.47
C PHE A 386 -9.71 -0.19 -31.10
N ARG A 387 -9.34 -0.68 -29.93
CA ARG A 387 -9.67 -2.04 -29.46
C ARG A 387 -11.18 -2.28 -29.44
N ASP A 388 -11.92 -1.35 -28.85
CA ASP A 388 -13.39 -1.45 -28.74
C ASP A 388 -14.06 -1.33 -30.12
N GLY A 389 -13.62 -0.40 -30.95
CA GLY A 389 -14.10 -0.24 -32.31
C GLY A 389 -13.81 -1.45 -33.19
N TRP A 390 -12.59 -2.00 -33.10
CA TRP A 390 -12.19 -3.19 -33.84
C TRP A 390 -13.01 -4.42 -33.44
N ARG A 391 -13.15 -4.66 -32.14
CA ARG A 391 -13.98 -5.78 -31.61
C ARG A 391 -15.43 -5.65 -32.05
N LYS A 392 -15.99 -4.45 -32.00
CA LYS A 392 -17.38 -4.20 -32.44
C LYS A 392 -17.56 -4.46 -33.94
N LYS A 393 -16.55 -4.13 -34.75
CA LYS A 393 -16.59 -4.24 -36.23
C LYS A 393 -16.30 -5.66 -36.70
N HIS A 394 -15.31 -6.34 -36.13
CA HIS A 394 -14.79 -7.62 -36.62
C HIS A 394 -15.13 -8.83 -35.73
N GLY A 395 -15.65 -8.61 -34.51
CA GLY A 395 -16.01 -9.69 -33.58
C GLY A 395 -14.81 -10.32 -32.85
N TRP A 396 -13.61 -9.79 -33.03
CA TRP A 396 -12.38 -10.28 -32.38
C TRP A 396 -11.41 -9.13 -32.11
N ASP A 397 -10.43 -9.38 -31.22
CA ASP A 397 -9.40 -8.39 -30.87
C ASP A 397 -8.17 -8.55 -31.75
N LEU A 398 -7.71 -7.48 -32.44
CA LEU A 398 -6.45 -7.50 -33.17
C LEU A 398 -5.26 -7.62 -32.21
N PHE A 399 -5.30 -6.87 -31.11
CA PHE A 399 -4.36 -6.99 -30.01
C PHE A 399 -5.09 -7.61 -28.80
N LYS A 400 -4.67 -8.81 -28.38
CA LYS A 400 -5.27 -9.52 -27.25
C LYS A 400 -5.09 -8.70 -25.96
N PRO A 401 -6.01 -8.81 -24.99
CA PRO A 401 -5.81 -8.22 -23.67
C PRO A 401 -4.46 -8.64 -23.06
N LEU A 402 -3.84 -7.76 -22.27
CA LEU A 402 -2.67 -8.13 -21.48
C LEU A 402 -3.01 -9.27 -20.54
N LYS A 403 -2.04 -10.08 -20.20
CA LYS A 403 -2.18 -11.08 -19.15
C LYS A 403 -2.05 -10.37 -17.78
N PRO A 404 -2.59 -10.95 -16.68
CA PRO A 404 -2.49 -10.34 -15.35
C PRO A 404 -1.05 -9.98 -14.94
N GLU A 405 -0.08 -10.84 -15.27
CA GLU A 405 1.34 -10.59 -15.01
C GLU A 405 1.95 -9.43 -15.82
N ASP A 406 1.33 -9.08 -16.94
CA ASP A 406 1.78 -8.04 -17.88
C ASP A 406 1.00 -6.71 -17.74
N GLU A 407 -0.04 -6.64 -16.90
CA GLU A 407 -0.90 -5.45 -16.78
C GLU A 407 -0.15 -4.19 -16.33
N HIS A 408 0.93 -4.35 -15.59
CA HIS A 408 1.78 -3.25 -15.15
C HIS A 408 2.36 -2.45 -16.33
N TYR A 409 2.63 -3.08 -17.50
CA TYR A 409 3.13 -2.36 -18.68
C TYR A 409 2.19 -1.29 -19.20
N TRP A 410 0.88 -1.48 -19.02
CA TRP A 410 -0.09 -0.43 -19.35
C TRP A 410 0.04 0.78 -18.41
N GLY A 411 0.12 0.53 -17.12
CA GLY A 411 0.24 1.58 -16.10
C GLY A 411 1.55 2.38 -16.23
N THR A 412 2.67 1.68 -16.49
CA THR A 412 4.01 2.27 -16.56
C THR A 412 4.31 3.01 -17.88
N LEU A 413 3.50 2.83 -18.93
CA LEU A 413 3.77 3.45 -20.24
C LEU A 413 3.65 4.98 -20.17
N HIS A 414 4.76 5.69 -20.42
CA HIS A 414 4.88 7.15 -20.45
C HIS A 414 6.07 7.61 -21.31
N VAL A 415 6.16 8.89 -21.61
CA VAL A 415 7.37 9.47 -22.23
C VAL A 415 8.41 9.69 -21.11
N PRO A 416 9.64 9.10 -21.21
CA PRO A 416 10.68 9.28 -20.20
C PRO A 416 10.97 10.77 -19.95
N ALA A 417 11.10 11.14 -18.68
CA ALA A 417 11.48 12.51 -18.30
C ALA A 417 13.01 12.71 -18.32
N SER A 418 13.79 11.66 -18.57
CA SER A 418 15.25 11.67 -18.56
C SER A 418 15.82 10.82 -19.70
N GLU A 419 17.10 11.04 -20.06
CA GLU A 419 17.83 10.23 -21.04
C GLU A 419 18.39 8.94 -20.40
N ASN A 420 17.63 8.31 -19.49
CA ASN A 420 18.04 7.07 -18.83
C ASN A 420 17.75 5.86 -19.72
N GLN A 421 18.80 5.07 -20.02
CA GLN A 421 18.69 3.89 -20.88
C GLN A 421 17.72 2.84 -20.31
N LYS A 422 17.71 2.61 -19.00
CA LYS A 422 16.80 1.64 -18.39
C LYS A 422 15.35 2.06 -18.56
N GLU A 423 15.03 3.32 -18.27
CA GLU A 423 13.67 3.87 -18.44
C GLU A 423 13.22 3.75 -19.90
N PHE A 424 14.10 4.07 -20.86
CA PHE A 424 13.84 3.87 -22.29
C PHE A 424 13.53 2.40 -22.61
N ASP A 425 14.36 1.47 -22.16
CA ASP A 425 14.20 0.03 -22.41
C ASP A 425 12.87 -0.48 -21.83
N ASP A 426 12.47 -0.02 -20.65
CA ASP A 426 11.20 -0.35 -20.01
C ASP A 426 10.01 0.15 -20.85
N GLN A 427 10.08 1.37 -21.42
CA GLN A 427 9.03 1.91 -22.29
C GLN A 427 8.94 1.18 -23.63
N VAL A 428 10.09 0.85 -24.24
CA VAL A 428 10.14 0.02 -25.45
C VAL A 428 9.51 -1.35 -25.20
N MET A 429 9.82 -1.97 -24.04
CA MET A 429 9.23 -3.25 -23.66
C MET A 429 7.71 -3.14 -23.48
N ALA A 430 7.24 -2.10 -22.78
CA ALA A 430 5.81 -1.88 -22.57
C ALA A 430 5.06 -1.73 -23.91
N LEU A 431 5.58 -0.92 -24.83
CA LEU A 431 4.95 -0.74 -26.14
C LEU A 431 5.02 -2.00 -27.01
N ALA A 432 6.12 -2.74 -26.97
CA ALA A 432 6.26 -4.00 -27.68
C ALA A 432 5.32 -5.08 -27.15
N LYS A 433 5.09 -5.14 -25.84
CA LYS A 433 4.07 -6.00 -25.23
C LYS A 433 2.69 -5.73 -25.82
N LEU A 434 2.29 -4.47 -25.93
CA LEU A 434 0.97 -4.07 -26.45
C LEU A 434 0.80 -4.36 -27.94
N LEU A 435 1.78 -3.98 -28.78
CA LEU A 435 1.63 -3.96 -30.24
C LEU A 435 2.24 -5.15 -30.96
N VAL A 436 3.21 -5.85 -30.36
CA VAL A 436 3.89 -6.98 -31.00
C VAL A 436 3.49 -8.31 -30.37
N GLU A 437 3.68 -8.46 -29.06
CA GLU A 437 3.43 -9.75 -28.39
C GLU A 437 1.94 -10.07 -28.24
N ARG A 438 1.09 -9.05 -28.16
CA ARG A 438 -0.38 -9.25 -28.05
C ARG A 438 -1.09 -9.35 -29.39
N LEU A 439 -0.36 -9.25 -30.52
CA LEU A 439 -0.95 -9.46 -31.83
C LEU A 439 -1.67 -10.81 -31.92
N ASN A 440 -2.89 -10.80 -32.41
CA ASN A 440 -3.73 -11.99 -32.47
C ASN A 440 -3.43 -12.82 -33.73
N GLU A 441 -2.28 -13.48 -33.73
CA GLU A 441 -1.81 -14.30 -34.84
C GLU A 441 -2.81 -15.34 -35.30
N ARG A 442 -3.61 -15.90 -34.36
CA ARG A 442 -4.59 -16.94 -34.66
C ARG A 442 -5.73 -16.39 -35.51
N GLU A 443 -6.26 -15.25 -35.16
CA GLU A 443 -7.35 -14.63 -35.92
C GLU A 443 -6.84 -14.11 -37.26
N VAL A 444 -5.70 -13.43 -37.28
CA VAL A 444 -5.04 -12.94 -38.50
C VAL A 444 -4.78 -14.09 -39.49
N ALA A 445 -4.34 -15.25 -39.02
CA ALA A 445 -4.06 -16.42 -39.85
C ALA A 445 -5.27 -16.97 -40.61
N LYS A 446 -6.49 -16.70 -40.17
CA LYS A 446 -7.74 -17.13 -40.85
C LYS A 446 -7.99 -16.43 -42.17
N TYR A 447 -7.31 -15.34 -42.44
CA TYR A 447 -7.51 -14.47 -43.61
C TYR A 447 -6.32 -14.48 -44.59
N ILE A 448 -5.30 -15.32 -44.33
CA ILE A 448 -4.06 -15.35 -45.12
C ILE A 448 -3.54 -16.79 -45.29
N THR A 449 -2.81 -17.04 -46.34
CA THR A 449 -2.01 -18.27 -46.45
C THR A 449 -0.72 -18.14 -45.63
N VAL A 450 -0.57 -18.94 -44.56
CA VAL A 450 0.57 -18.91 -43.66
C VAL A 450 1.69 -19.81 -44.20
N GLY A 451 2.90 -19.26 -44.37
CA GLY A 451 4.09 -20.00 -44.75
C GLY A 451 4.76 -20.68 -43.54
N PRO A 452 5.68 -21.66 -43.78
CA PRO A 452 6.45 -22.29 -42.71
C PRO A 452 7.30 -21.25 -41.95
N ASN A 453 7.25 -21.30 -40.62
CA ASN A 453 8.02 -20.41 -39.72
C ASN A 453 7.66 -18.90 -39.74
N GLU A 454 6.53 -18.50 -40.30
CA GLU A 454 6.09 -17.11 -40.25
C GLU A 454 5.64 -16.73 -38.85
N LYS A 455 6.20 -15.60 -38.34
CA LYS A 455 5.90 -15.04 -37.02
C LYS A 455 4.90 -13.88 -37.12
N GLY A 456 4.38 -13.43 -35.97
CA GLY A 456 3.28 -12.47 -35.86
C GLY A 456 3.34 -11.25 -36.76
N ILE A 457 4.48 -10.52 -36.80
CA ILE A 457 4.61 -9.34 -37.67
C ILE A 457 4.52 -9.70 -39.16
N ALA A 458 5.09 -10.84 -39.59
CA ALA A 458 5.01 -11.26 -40.99
C ALA A 458 3.58 -11.68 -41.38
N LYS A 459 2.86 -12.37 -40.50
CA LYS A 459 1.44 -12.69 -40.69
C LYS A 459 0.59 -11.42 -40.77
N PHE A 460 0.86 -10.47 -39.90
CA PHE A 460 0.16 -9.19 -39.92
C PHE A 460 0.43 -8.37 -41.19
N GLU A 461 1.64 -8.39 -41.73
CA GLU A 461 1.99 -7.78 -43.02
C GLU A 461 1.14 -8.35 -44.17
N LYS A 462 1.06 -9.71 -44.26
CA LYS A 462 0.21 -10.38 -45.25
C LYS A 462 -1.26 -10.06 -45.08
N TYR A 463 -1.74 -9.98 -43.83
CA TYR A 463 -3.11 -9.59 -43.53
C TYR A 463 -3.40 -8.16 -44.02
N LEU A 464 -2.54 -7.20 -43.71
CA LEU A 464 -2.67 -5.82 -44.18
C LEU A 464 -2.63 -5.73 -45.72
N GLU A 465 -1.87 -6.63 -46.36
CA GLU A 465 -1.84 -6.76 -47.83
C GLU A 465 -3.18 -7.30 -48.36
N ALA A 466 -3.66 -8.40 -47.77
CA ALA A 466 -4.90 -9.03 -48.19
C ALA A 466 -6.10 -8.10 -48.07
N ILE A 467 -6.11 -7.24 -47.05
CA ILE A 467 -7.14 -6.22 -46.88
C ILE A 467 -6.93 -4.94 -47.69
N GLY A 468 -5.81 -4.83 -48.40
CA GLY A 468 -5.51 -3.65 -49.22
C GLY A 468 -5.19 -2.39 -48.42
N PHE A 469 -4.61 -2.51 -47.23
CA PHE A 469 -4.31 -1.36 -46.39
C PHE A 469 -3.15 -0.51 -46.97
N PRO A 470 -3.38 0.78 -47.26
CA PRO A 470 -2.42 1.58 -48.04
C PRO A 470 -1.10 1.85 -47.30
N ASP A 471 -1.15 2.10 -46.00
CA ASP A 471 0.03 2.46 -45.19
C ASP A 471 0.76 1.22 -44.60
N ARG A 472 0.53 0.04 -45.16
CA ARG A 472 1.08 -1.24 -44.67
C ARG A 472 2.58 -1.15 -44.37
N GLN A 473 3.38 -0.67 -45.33
CA GLN A 473 4.82 -0.67 -45.19
C GLN A 473 5.32 0.19 -44.03
N ARG A 474 4.67 1.32 -43.77
CA ARG A 474 4.99 2.21 -42.67
C ARG A 474 4.78 1.48 -41.33
N PHE A 475 3.64 0.82 -41.15
CA PHE A 475 3.33 0.15 -39.88
C PHE A 475 4.16 -1.09 -39.62
N ILE A 476 4.43 -1.86 -40.67
CA ILE A 476 5.32 -3.03 -40.52
C ILE A 476 6.74 -2.58 -40.19
N THR A 477 7.22 -1.45 -40.76
CA THR A 477 8.50 -0.88 -40.38
C THR A 477 8.54 -0.42 -38.93
N LEU A 478 7.48 0.25 -38.44
CA LEU A 478 7.33 0.62 -37.03
C LEU A 478 7.43 -0.60 -36.12
N LEU A 479 6.63 -1.64 -36.39
CA LEU A 479 6.62 -2.86 -35.54
C LEU A 479 7.95 -3.63 -35.58
N ARG A 480 8.63 -3.70 -36.73
CA ARG A 480 9.95 -4.32 -36.85
C ARG A 480 11.01 -3.54 -36.09
N ASN A 481 11.02 -2.22 -36.18
CA ASN A 481 11.95 -1.38 -35.42
C ASN A 481 11.69 -1.44 -33.92
N LEU A 482 10.42 -1.39 -33.49
CA LEU A 482 10.05 -1.58 -32.09
C LEU A 482 10.54 -2.95 -31.56
N ASN A 483 10.34 -4.02 -32.33
CA ASN A 483 10.83 -5.35 -31.97
C ASN A 483 12.37 -5.41 -31.96
N GLY A 484 13.04 -4.66 -32.81
CA GLY A 484 14.51 -4.53 -32.84
C GLY A 484 15.04 -3.83 -31.59
N LEU A 485 14.44 -2.71 -31.17
CA LEU A 485 14.81 -1.99 -29.94
C LEU A 485 14.61 -2.88 -28.70
N ARG A 486 13.53 -3.65 -28.63
CA ARG A 486 13.25 -4.57 -27.53
C ARG A 486 14.36 -5.61 -27.28
N SER A 487 15.05 -6.01 -28.31
CA SER A 487 16.12 -7.03 -28.21
C SER A 487 17.41 -6.48 -27.57
N GLY A 488 17.55 -5.18 -27.40
CA GLY A 488 18.75 -4.53 -26.86
C GLY A 488 19.10 -4.87 -25.40
N PRO A 489 18.15 -4.84 -24.47
CA PRO A 489 18.42 -5.13 -23.05
C PRO A 489 18.83 -6.58 -22.78
N ALA A 490 18.35 -7.53 -23.57
CA ALA A 490 18.53 -8.97 -23.33
C ALA A 490 19.79 -9.56 -24.01
N HIS A 491 20.36 -8.87 -24.99
CA HIS A 491 21.49 -9.34 -25.80
C HIS A 491 22.45 -8.19 -26.15
N VAL A 492 23.68 -8.52 -26.55
CA VAL A 492 24.59 -7.56 -27.20
C VAL A 492 23.82 -6.87 -28.32
N LYS A 493 23.77 -5.53 -28.33
CA LYS A 493 23.04 -4.67 -29.30
C LYS A 493 23.29 -5.15 -30.74
N GLY A 494 22.41 -6.03 -31.23
CA GLY A 494 22.55 -6.69 -32.53
C GLY A 494 22.20 -5.78 -33.71
N ARG A 495 22.30 -6.30 -34.96
CA ARG A 495 22.05 -5.54 -36.19
C ARG A 495 20.64 -4.90 -36.22
N ASP A 496 19.62 -5.61 -35.70
CA ASP A 496 18.24 -5.11 -35.69
C ASP A 496 18.07 -3.94 -34.73
N TYR A 497 18.73 -4.02 -33.55
CA TYR A 497 18.77 -2.88 -32.61
C TYR A 497 19.47 -1.69 -33.23
N GLN A 498 20.64 -1.89 -33.85
CA GLN A 498 21.40 -0.78 -34.47
C GLN A 498 20.61 -0.11 -35.60
N ARG A 499 19.91 -0.90 -36.44
CA ARG A 499 19.05 -0.36 -37.51
C ARG A 499 17.90 0.47 -36.91
N ALA A 500 17.24 -0.03 -35.86
CA ALA A 500 16.15 0.66 -35.19
C ALA A 500 16.65 1.93 -34.49
N ALA A 501 17.79 1.88 -33.80
CA ALA A 501 18.44 3.01 -33.14
C ALA A 501 18.79 4.13 -34.13
N GLN A 502 19.31 3.74 -35.29
CA GLN A 502 19.59 4.69 -36.38
C GLN A 502 18.30 5.27 -36.99
N HIS A 503 17.27 4.45 -37.18
CA HIS A 503 15.97 4.90 -37.69
C HIS A 503 15.32 5.98 -36.82
N PHE A 504 15.38 5.82 -35.48
CA PHE A 504 14.85 6.80 -34.53
C PHE A 504 15.88 7.86 -34.11
N ASP A 505 17.10 7.82 -34.65
CA ASP A 505 18.16 8.77 -34.33
C ASP A 505 18.40 8.94 -32.81
N LEU A 506 18.58 7.80 -32.12
CA LEU A 506 18.71 7.78 -30.66
C LEU A 506 19.89 8.61 -30.13
N GLU A 507 20.99 8.68 -30.91
CA GLU A 507 22.19 9.45 -30.54
C GLU A 507 22.01 10.96 -30.79
N GLY A 508 21.27 11.33 -31.85
CA GLY A 508 21.09 12.74 -32.24
C GLY A 508 19.92 13.42 -31.52
N LYS A 509 18.81 12.72 -31.38
CA LYS A 509 17.55 13.29 -30.83
C LYS A 509 17.28 12.91 -29.39
N GLY A 510 17.94 11.89 -28.85
CA GLY A 510 17.76 11.40 -27.50
C GLY A 510 16.66 10.35 -27.35
N LEU A 511 16.70 9.67 -26.19
CA LEU A 511 15.85 8.52 -25.88
C LEU A 511 14.38 8.91 -25.66
N SER A 512 14.17 10.01 -24.94
CA SER A 512 12.83 10.54 -24.68
C SER A 512 12.09 10.93 -25.97
N HIS A 513 12.80 11.60 -26.90
CA HIS A 513 12.26 11.96 -28.20
C HIS A 513 11.89 10.72 -29.04
N ALA A 514 12.71 9.69 -29.00
CA ALA A 514 12.44 8.44 -29.72
C ALA A 514 11.17 7.74 -29.21
N ILE A 515 10.95 7.66 -27.88
CA ILE A 515 9.70 7.11 -27.30
C ILE A 515 8.50 7.97 -27.72
N SER A 516 8.62 9.29 -27.62
CA SER A 516 7.57 10.20 -28.10
C SER A 516 7.21 9.95 -29.57
N GLY A 517 8.20 9.82 -30.44
CA GLY A 517 7.99 9.50 -31.85
C GLY A 517 7.35 8.15 -32.09
N LEU A 518 7.77 7.10 -31.36
CA LEU A 518 7.17 5.78 -31.41
C LEU A 518 5.68 5.81 -31.02
N LEU A 519 5.35 6.52 -29.95
CA LEU A 519 3.97 6.65 -29.48
C LEU A 519 3.08 7.41 -30.46
N VAL A 520 3.59 8.49 -31.03
CA VAL A 520 2.88 9.27 -32.06
C VAL A 520 2.63 8.41 -33.32
N GLU A 521 3.65 7.70 -33.82
CA GLU A 521 3.47 6.81 -34.97
C GLU A 521 2.53 5.63 -34.67
N ALA A 522 2.62 5.04 -33.48
CA ALA A 522 1.71 4.00 -33.05
C ALA A 522 0.26 4.50 -32.96
N THR A 523 0.05 5.71 -32.45
CA THR A 523 -1.26 6.35 -32.41
C THR A 523 -1.83 6.56 -33.82
N ALA A 524 -1.02 7.11 -34.74
CA ALA A 524 -1.42 7.30 -36.12
C ALA A 524 -1.79 5.96 -36.79
N MET A 525 -1.05 4.89 -36.53
CA MET A 525 -1.37 3.55 -36.98
C MET A 525 -2.76 3.09 -36.50
N LEU A 526 -3.04 3.22 -35.20
CA LEU A 526 -4.31 2.79 -34.62
C LEU A 526 -5.49 3.57 -35.22
N VAL A 527 -5.35 4.88 -35.36
CA VAL A 527 -6.39 5.75 -35.94
C VAL A 527 -6.65 5.39 -37.39
N LEU A 528 -5.62 5.26 -38.22
CA LEU A 528 -5.73 4.96 -39.65
C LEU A 528 -6.30 3.54 -39.86
N LEU A 529 -5.83 2.55 -39.11
CA LEU A 529 -6.31 1.17 -39.21
C LEU A 529 -7.75 1.04 -38.71
N GLY A 530 -8.11 1.76 -37.64
CA GLY A 530 -9.47 1.77 -37.08
C GLY A 530 -10.49 2.41 -38.01
N SER A 531 -10.09 3.49 -38.71
CA SER A 531 -10.95 4.20 -39.67
C SER A 531 -11.01 3.54 -41.05
N PHE A 532 -10.09 2.60 -41.33
CA PHE A 532 -10.03 1.96 -42.64
C PHE A 532 -11.26 1.06 -42.87
N SER A 533 -12.00 1.37 -43.94
CA SER A 533 -13.19 0.63 -44.34
C SER A 533 -12.87 -0.34 -45.50
N HIS A 534 -12.98 -1.62 -45.22
CA HIS A 534 -12.87 -2.64 -46.27
C HIS A 534 -14.02 -2.56 -47.23
N GLN A 535 -13.72 -2.63 -48.52
CA GLN A 535 -14.76 -2.89 -49.54
C GLN A 535 -15.13 -4.39 -49.62
N ARG A 536 -14.27 -5.30 -49.10
CA ARG A 536 -14.55 -6.74 -48.96
C ARG A 536 -13.72 -7.32 -47.82
N GLU A 537 -14.35 -8.05 -46.88
CA GLU A 537 -13.59 -8.99 -46.05
C GLU A 537 -12.99 -10.09 -46.93
N PRO A 538 -11.71 -10.43 -46.80
CA PRO A 538 -11.18 -11.60 -47.48
C PRO A 538 -11.99 -12.84 -47.05
N ALA A 539 -12.31 -13.72 -48.02
CA ALA A 539 -13.06 -14.94 -47.74
C ALA A 539 -12.36 -15.72 -46.64
N LYS A 540 -13.10 -16.13 -45.63
CA LYS A 540 -12.61 -17.16 -44.69
C LYS A 540 -12.42 -18.42 -45.55
N ASP A 541 -11.23 -19.00 -45.53
CA ASP A 541 -11.03 -20.34 -46.05
C ASP A 541 -11.94 -21.27 -45.19
N ASP A 542 -13.08 -21.70 -45.72
CA ASP A 542 -13.93 -22.69 -45.09
C ASP A 542 -13.16 -24.04 -45.11
N GLU A 543 -12.67 -24.46 -43.93
CA GLU A 543 -12.37 -25.85 -43.65
C GLU A 543 -13.58 -26.52 -42.98
#